data_7a28aaa9ee41a637e36b5335aefb7cc7
#
_entry.id   7a28aaa9ee41a637e36b5335aefb7cc7
#
_cell.length_a   1.000
_cell.length_b   1.000
_cell.length_c   1.000
_cell.angle_alpha   90.00
_cell.angle_beta   90.00
_cell.angle_gamma   90.00
#
_symmetry.space_group_name_H-M   'P 1'
#
loop_
_entity.id
_entity.type
_entity.pdbx_description
1 polymer ?
#
loop_
_entity_poly.entity_id
_entity_poly.type
_entity_poly.pdbx_seq_one_letter_code
_entity_poly.pdbx_strand_id
1 'polypeptide(L)'
;MDATDLGASSPTNDSGRSRAVIGRILDRVEAVLGTLVDVVAAALLLLDIVLLGWAVTARYVLSILVTWVEELATLAFLWFGMLGVASALRRKIHLRLTFVLSKMAKDTRRRIEMVASVILLVFLFKLVVPTLELIELNHIVTSPNLGVPGSVPVLATLVSIGLMVVFLLIQMWRASTMGAFLLQLAAAAAIWVGLEVMPPFLMGLGNANLLLFFGVGVIALIIIGVPIAFSFGAATISYFVLTSDLPLTVVVGRINEGMSHFILLTIPLFIFLGIQIQYVGMAHAMINFVVALIGRARGGLSYVMLCAMYLISGISGAKAADMAAIGPILAPAMKERGVREGDIAALIAVSAAAAETIPPSLVLIIIGSVTGISIAALFTGGLVPAVVCMLALAVAVYFRSRSERPGTEGRDYRHIGRTFLVAIPALALPLIIRAAVLEGVATATEVAVIGIAYAAIIGAIIKRGISLRRMGAILVETIALSGTVMIIIALAGAMSWSLTQSGFADTLVEFMRALPGGKVTFLAVSIFAFIVFGSILEGIPAIVLFGPLLVPVAQSLGVHPVQYAMVVLLSMGLGLFSPPFGYGYYTACAIAKVSPDDAMWNMAPYLAALFVAIVVIAAFPWLSIGFL
;
A
#
# COMPACT_ATOMS: atom_id res chain seq x y z
N MET A 1 -57.20 -45.92 28.42
CA MET A 1 -57.68 -44.59 28.72
C MET A 1 -56.46 -43.85 29.21
N ASP A 2 -55.78 -43.08 28.43
CA ASP A 2 -56.18 -41.78 27.93
C ASP A 2 -55.36 -41.37 26.70
N ALA A 3 -56.05 -40.62 25.90
CA ALA A 3 -55.67 -40.10 24.62
C ALA A 3 -54.89 -38.74 24.78
N THR A 4 -54.29 -38.42 23.65
CA THR A 4 -53.93 -37.07 23.19
C THR A 4 -52.55 -36.55 23.63
N ASP A 5 -51.56 -36.82 22.80
CA ASP A 5 -50.50 -35.87 22.56
C ASP A 5 -50.46 -35.52 21.06
N LEU A 6 -51.25 -34.49 20.75
CA LEU A 6 -51.24 -33.82 19.44
C LEU A 6 -49.97 -32.92 19.43
N GLY A 7 -48.93 -33.45 18.77
CA GLY A 7 -47.69 -32.68 18.49
C GLY A 7 -47.98 -31.44 17.65
N ALA A 8 -47.97 -30.29 18.29
CA ALA A 8 -47.91 -29.01 17.62
C ALA A 8 -46.53 -28.86 16.97
N SER A 9 -46.46 -29.14 15.68
CA SER A 9 -45.30 -28.80 14.86
C SER A 9 -45.11 -27.27 14.85
N SER A 10 -44.08 -26.79 15.53
CA SER A 10 -43.74 -25.37 15.52
C SER A 10 -43.38 -24.90 14.11
N PRO A 11 -43.94 -23.77 13.64
CA PRO A 11 -43.68 -23.25 12.29
C PRO A 11 -42.33 -22.55 12.08
N THR A 12 -41.34 -22.79 12.94
CA THR A 12 -40.08 -22.03 12.98
C THR A 12 -38.92 -22.63 12.19
N ASN A 13 -39.11 -23.73 11.45
CA ASN A 13 -37.96 -24.46 10.84
C ASN A 13 -37.73 -24.18 9.34
N ASP A 14 -38.70 -23.56 8.63
CA ASP A 14 -38.56 -23.35 7.16
C ASP A 14 -37.71 -22.12 6.82
N SER A 15 -37.78 -21.02 7.58
CA SER A 15 -36.98 -19.83 7.35
C SER A 15 -35.49 -20.08 7.62
N GLY A 16 -35.15 -20.91 8.59
CA GLY A 16 -33.79 -21.31 8.89
C GLY A 16 -33.18 -22.22 7.81
N ARG A 17 -33.97 -23.16 7.27
CA ARG A 17 -33.55 -24.04 6.17
C ARG A 17 -33.34 -23.29 4.88
N SER A 18 -34.24 -22.38 4.52
CA SER A 18 -34.13 -21.55 3.32
C SER A 18 -32.89 -20.65 3.38
N ARG A 19 -32.60 -20.04 4.52
CA ARG A 19 -31.40 -19.23 4.72
C ARG A 19 -30.10 -20.05 4.61
N ALA A 20 -30.08 -21.26 5.14
CA ALA A 20 -28.93 -22.16 5.04
C ALA A 20 -28.67 -22.63 3.59
N VAL A 21 -29.75 -22.82 2.79
CA VAL A 21 -29.63 -23.17 1.36
C VAL A 21 -29.07 -21.97 0.58
N ILE A 22 -29.62 -20.75 0.78
CA ILE A 22 -29.14 -19.54 0.13
C ILE A 22 -27.67 -19.29 0.52
N GLY A 23 -27.31 -19.45 1.78
CA GLY A 23 -25.94 -19.31 2.24
C GLY A 23 -24.96 -20.21 1.49
N ARG A 24 -25.30 -21.50 1.33
CA ARG A 24 -24.48 -22.46 0.56
C ARG A 24 -24.36 -22.10 -0.92
N ILE A 25 -25.40 -21.56 -1.53
CA ILE A 25 -25.35 -21.08 -2.92
C ILE A 25 -24.40 -19.88 -3.02
N LEU A 26 -24.55 -18.90 -2.13
CA LEU A 26 -23.68 -17.72 -2.09
C LEU A 26 -22.22 -18.08 -1.84
N ASP A 27 -21.94 -19.07 -0.98
CA ASP A 27 -20.59 -19.57 -0.73
C ASP A 27 -19.98 -20.20 -2.00
N ARG A 28 -20.76 -20.96 -2.76
CA ARG A 28 -20.32 -21.51 -4.04
C ARG A 28 -20.08 -20.42 -5.08
N VAL A 29 -20.99 -19.45 -5.19
CA VAL A 29 -20.85 -18.31 -6.11
C VAL A 29 -19.58 -17.53 -5.79
N GLU A 30 -19.35 -17.21 -4.51
CA GLU A 30 -18.11 -16.51 -4.10
C GLU A 30 -16.85 -17.32 -4.39
N ALA A 31 -16.88 -18.62 -4.12
CA ALA A 31 -15.74 -19.50 -4.38
C ALA A 31 -15.42 -19.58 -5.89
N VAL A 32 -16.44 -19.78 -6.74
CA VAL A 32 -16.26 -19.89 -8.19
C VAL A 32 -15.80 -18.55 -8.78
N LEU A 33 -16.55 -17.46 -8.52
CA LEU A 33 -16.19 -16.12 -9.01
C LEU A 33 -14.82 -15.68 -8.48
N GLY A 34 -14.57 -15.90 -7.19
CA GLY A 34 -13.31 -15.54 -6.59
C GLY A 34 -12.11 -16.29 -7.18
N THR A 35 -12.27 -17.60 -7.45
CA THR A 35 -11.22 -18.38 -8.11
C THR A 35 -11.02 -17.93 -9.55
N LEU A 36 -12.10 -17.65 -10.28
CA LEU A 36 -12.02 -17.15 -11.65
C LEU A 36 -11.27 -15.81 -11.70
N VAL A 37 -11.64 -14.86 -10.83
CA VAL A 37 -10.97 -13.55 -10.72
C VAL A 37 -9.47 -13.72 -10.41
N ASP A 38 -9.14 -14.55 -9.43
CA ASP A 38 -7.75 -14.79 -9.03
C ASP A 38 -6.94 -15.45 -10.17
N VAL A 39 -7.51 -16.42 -10.89
CA VAL A 39 -6.84 -17.11 -12.01
C VAL A 39 -6.65 -16.18 -13.21
N VAL A 40 -7.68 -15.42 -13.60
CA VAL A 40 -7.59 -14.49 -14.73
C VAL A 40 -6.58 -13.38 -14.42
N ALA A 41 -6.66 -12.79 -13.24
CA ALA A 41 -5.70 -11.75 -12.84
C ALA A 41 -4.27 -12.30 -12.74
N ALA A 42 -4.07 -13.54 -12.24
CA ALA A 42 -2.77 -14.20 -12.20
C ALA A 42 -2.21 -14.45 -13.61
N ALA A 43 -3.05 -14.85 -14.55
CA ALA A 43 -2.66 -15.06 -15.93
C ALA A 43 -2.25 -13.74 -16.60
N LEU A 44 -2.98 -12.65 -16.35
CA LEU A 44 -2.65 -11.32 -16.89
C LEU A 44 -1.34 -10.77 -16.29
N LEU A 45 -1.11 -10.91 -14.99
CA LEU A 45 0.16 -10.53 -14.37
C LEU A 45 1.33 -11.35 -14.92
N LEU A 46 1.14 -12.67 -15.10
CA LEU A 46 2.16 -13.51 -15.71
C LEU A 46 2.42 -13.10 -17.17
N LEU A 47 1.37 -12.77 -17.92
CA LEU A 47 1.47 -12.22 -19.27
C LEU A 47 2.32 -10.96 -19.28
N ASP A 48 2.10 -10.03 -18.35
CA ASP A 48 2.90 -8.80 -18.25
C ASP A 48 4.37 -9.07 -17.97
N ILE A 49 4.66 -9.99 -17.05
CA ILE A 49 6.06 -10.40 -16.77
C ILE A 49 6.72 -10.95 -18.04
N VAL A 50 6.02 -11.77 -18.81
CA VAL A 50 6.54 -12.35 -20.06
C VAL A 50 6.69 -11.29 -21.14
N LEU A 51 5.68 -10.43 -21.34
CA LEU A 51 5.71 -9.35 -22.34
C LEU A 51 6.85 -8.38 -22.08
N LEU A 52 7.02 -7.95 -20.85
CA LEU A 52 8.12 -7.04 -20.49
C LEU A 52 9.48 -7.74 -20.54
N GLY A 53 9.55 -9.03 -20.18
CA GLY A 53 10.76 -9.84 -20.37
C GLY A 53 11.14 -9.94 -21.84
N TRP A 54 10.16 -10.11 -22.73
CA TRP A 54 10.37 -10.05 -24.17
C TRP A 54 10.82 -8.67 -24.62
N ALA A 55 10.18 -7.57 -24.18
CA ALA A 55 10.56 -6.21 -24.53
C ALA A 55 12.01 -5.89 -24.13
N VAL A 56 12.41 -6.28 -22.91
CA VAL A 56 13.80 -6.15 -22.42
C VAL A 56 14.76 -6.94 -23.32
N THR A 57 14.44 -8.19 -23.62
CA THR A 57 15.30 -9.03 -24.48
C THR A 57 15.38 -8.45 -25.90
N ALA A 58 14.26 -8.03 -26.48
CA ALA A 58 14.21 -7.42 -27.80
C ALA A 58 15.04 -6.14 -27.86
N ARG A 59 14.95 -5.28 -26.87
CA ARG A 59 15.67 -3.99 -26.80
C ARG A 59 17.19 -4.18 -26.63
N TYR A 60 17.62 -4.99 -25.65
CA TYR A 60 19.04 -5.06 -25.25
C TYR A 60 19.82 -6.17 -25.94
N VAL A 61 19.17 -7.25 -26.38
CA VAL A 61 19.86 -8.39 -27.05
C VAL A 61 19.66 -8.34 -28.55
N LEU A 62 18.45 -8.04 -29.04
CA LEU A 62 18.13 -8.05 -30.46
C LEU A 62 18.17 -6.66 -31.09
N SER A 63 18.26 -5.58 -30.31
CA SER A 63 18.20 -4.18 -30.77
C SER A 63 16.94 -3.85 -31.57
N ILE A 64 15.80 -4.47 -31.21
CA ILE A 64 14.49 -4.30 -31.86
C ILE A 64 13.58 -3.52 -30.93
N LEU A 65 12.96 -2.44 -31.44
CA LEU A 65 11.94 -1.67 -30.72
C LEU A 65 10.56 -2.33 -30.90
N VAL A 66 9.89 -2.63 -29.79
CA VAL A 66 8.60 -3.35 -29.77
C VAL A 66 7.56 -2.48 -29.06
N THR A 67 7.03 -1.45 -29.74
CA THR A 67 6.13 -0.43 -29.16
C THR A 67 4.78 -0.98 -28.74
N TRP A 68 4.27 -2.02 -29.40
CA TRP A 68 2.99 -2.63 -29.08
C TRP A 68 2.98 -3.35 -27.72
N VAL A 69 4.15 -3.77 -27.22
CA VAL A 69 4.26 -4.47 -25.92
C VAL A 69 3.87 -3.57 -24.76
N GLU A 70 4.33 -2.31 -24.77
CA GLU A 70 3.99 -1.35 -23.69
C GLU A 70 2.49 -1.09 -23.63
N GLU A 71 1.83 -1.02 -24.78
CA GLU A 71 0.39 -0.80 -24.87
C GLU A 71 -0.40 -2.01 -24.36
N LEU A 72 -0.01 -3.23 -24.80
CA LEU A 72 -0.64 -4.46 -24.36
C LEU A 72 -0.42 -4.70 -22.84
N ALA A 73 0.79 -4.43 -22.36
CA ALA A 73 1.11 -4.54 -20.94
C ALA A 73 0.30 -3.53 -20.09
N THR A 74 0.14 -2.29 -20.57
CA THR A 74 -0.70 -1.29 -19.86
C THR A 74 -2.15 -1.75 -19.80
N LEU A 75 -2.67 -2.33 -20.88
CA LEU A 75 -4.03 -2.87 -20.93
C LEU A 75 -4.20 -4.04 -19.96
N ALA A 76 -3.30 -5.01 -20.00
CA ALA A 76 -3.32 -6.18 -19.12
C ALA A 76 -3.15 -5.75 -17.64
N PHE A 77 -2.26 -4.80 -17.36
CA PHE A 77 -2.06 -4.19 -16.05
C PHE A 77 -3.35 -3.60 -15.48
N LEU A 78 -4.08 -2.80 -16.27
CA LEU A 78 -5.31 -2.17 -15.83
C LEU A 78 -6.38 -3.23 -15.52
N TRP A 79 -6.51 -4.26 -16.36
CA TRP A 79 -7.43 -5.36 -16.13
C TRP A 79 -7.09 -6.15 -14.86
N PHE A 80 -5.83 -6.61 -14.70
CA PHE A 80 -5.51 -7.36 -13.49
C PHE A 80 -5.51 -6.47 -12.24
N GLY A 81 -5.17 -5.19 -12.35
CA GLY A 81 -5.26 -4.22 -11.27
C GLY A 81 -6.69 -4.09 -10.77
N MET A 82 -7.65 -3.89 -11.67
CA MET A 82 -9.07 -3.79 -11.36
C MET A 82 -9.64 -5.11 -10.80
N LEU A 83 -9.29 -6.25 -11.36
CA LEU A 83 -9.65 -7.56 -10.80
C LEU A 83 -9.01 -7.78 -9.42
N GLY A 84 -7.79 -7.30 -9.23
CA GLY A 84 -7.08 -7.30 -7.94
C GLY A 84 -7.80 -6.49 -6.87
N VAL A 85 -8.41 -5.34 -7.22
CA VAL A 85 -9.25 -4.55 -6.32
C VAL A 85 -10.44 -5.37 -5.82
N ALA A 86 -11.15 -6.07 -6.73
CA ALA A 86 -12.27 -6.93 -6.36
C ALA A 86 -11.83 -8.12 -5.49
N SER A 87 -10.68 -8.75 -5.81
CA SER A 87 -10.08 -9.82 -5.01
C SER A 87 -9.69 -9.33 -3.61
N ALA A 88 -9.11 -8.13 -3.49
CA ALA A 88 -8.75 -7.51 -2.23
C ALA A 88 -9.97 -7.22 -1.35
N LEU A 89 -11.09 -6.76 -1.95
CA LEU A 89 -12.35 -6.54 -1.24
C LEU A 89 -12.91 -7.86 -0.69
N ARG A 90 -12.94 -8.90 -1.52
CA ARG A 90 -13.36 -10.24 -1.10
C ARG A 90 -12.55 -10.75 0.09
N ARG A 91 -11.23 -10.57 0.06
CA ARG A 91 -10.29 -11.00 1.11
C ARG A 91 -10.25 -10.09 2.32
N LYS A 92 -10.94 -8.93 2.29
CA LYS A 92 -10.96 -7.91 3.35
C LYS A 92 -9.57 -7.36 3.72
N ILE A 93 -8.65 -7.29 2.76
CA ILE A 93 -7.29 -6.78 2.97
C ILE A 93 -7.15 -5.28 2.69
N HIS A 94 -8.21 -4.61 2.22
CA HIS A 94 -8.19 -3.15 2.10
C HIS A 94 -7.92 -2.48 3.45
N LEU A 95 -7.06 -1.48 3.43
CA LEU A 95 -6.62 -0.75 4.62
C LEU A 95 -7.79 -0.07 5.32
N ARG A 96 -7.98 -0.39 6.60
CA ARG A 96 -9.03 0.15 7.48
C ARG A 96 -8.44 0.55 8.82
N LEU A 97 -8.96 1.61 9.41
CA LEU A 97 -8.60 1.98 10.77
C LEU A 97 -9.33 1.05 11.77
N THR A 98 -8.71 -0.08 12.12
CA THR A 98 -9.32 -1.08 13.01
C THR A 98 -9.18 -0.76 14.48
N PHE A 99 -8.24 0.11 14.86
CA PHE A 99 -7.93 0.45 16.26
C PHE A 99 -9.14 1.01 17.01
N VAL A 100 -9.86 1.97 16.42
CA VAL A 100 -11.03 2.58 17.05
C VAL A 100 -12.15 1.55 17.20
N LEU A 101 -12.40 0.76 16.16
CA LEU A 101 -13.42 -0.27 16.14
C LEU A 101 -13.14 -1.42 17.13
N SER A 102 -11.85 -1.75 17.35
CA SER A 102 -11.46 -2.84 18.25
C SER A 102 -11.75 -2.54 19.73
N LYS A 103 -11.80 -1.26 20.10
CA LYS A 103 -12.12 -0.81 21.49
C LYS A 103 -13.62 -0.72 21.76
N MET A 104 -14.46 -0.85 20.73
CA MET A 104 -15.92 -0.74 20.87
C MET A 104 -16.56 -2.08 21.27
N ALA A 105 -17.74 -1.99 21.93
CA ALA A 105 -18.57 -3.16 22.21
C ALA A 105 -18.96 -3.88 20.92
N LYS A 106 -19.06 -5.22 20.93
CA LYS A 106 -19.31 -6.07 19.77
C LYS A 106 -20.56 -5.64 18.97
N ASP A 107 -21.64 -5.26 19.65
CA ASP A 107 -22.89 -4.85 19.00
C ASP A 107 -22.76 -3.48 18.32
N THR A 108 -22.09 -2.52 18.96
CA THR A 108 -21.81 -1.19 18.38
C THR A 108 -20.90 -1.33 17.17
N ARG A 109 -19.84 -2.10 17.27
CA ARG A 109 -18.93 -2.39 16.17
C ARG A 109 -19.68 -3.00 14.99
N ARG A 110 -20.54 -3.98 15.23
CA ARG A 110 -21.35 -4.63 14.17
C ARG A 110 -22.27 -3.63 13.47
N ARG A 111 -22.93 -2.73 14.22
CA ARG A 111 -23.78 -1.68 13.63
C ARG A 111 -22.98 -0.72 12.74
N ILE A 112 -21.81 -0.31 13.21
CA ILE A 112 -20.92 0.58 12.45
C ILE A 112 -20.41 -0.10 11.18
N GLU A 113 -19.99 -1.37 11.25
CA GLU A 113 -19.58 -2.15 10.06
C GLU A 113 -20.74 -2.31 9.04
N MET A 114 -21.99 -2.40 9.51
CA MET A 114 -23.16 -2.38 8.63
C MET A 114 -23.34 -1.04 7.92
N VAL A 115 -23.19 0.08 8.63
CA VAL A 115 -23.25 1.43 8.03
C VAL A 115 -22.13 1.61 7.00
N ALA A 116 -20.89 1.21 7.32
CA ALA A 116 -19.77 1.27 6.38
C ALA A 116 -20.05 0.49 5.08
N SER A 117 -20.69 -0.69 5.21
CA SER A 117 -21.06 -1.50 4.04
C SER A 117 -22.14 -0.83 3.18
N VAL A 118 -23.10 -0.14 3.79
CA VAL A 118 -24.13 0.64 3.07
C VAL A 118 -23.50 1.79 2.30
N ILE A 119 -22.60 2.56 2.94
CA ILE A 119 -21.90 3.67 2.29
C ILE A 119 -21.09 3.16 1.09
N LEU A 120 -20.35 2.05 1.27
CA LEU A 120 -19.58 1.45 0.19
C LEU A 120 -20.46 0.97 -0.97
N LEU A 121 -21.63 0.40 -0.66
CA LEU A 121 -22.57 -0.05 -1.68
C LEU A 121 -23.13 1.13 -2.49
N VAL A 122 -23.53 2.22 -1.82
CA VAL A 122 -24.00 3.46 -2.48
C VAL A 122 -22.90 4.04 -3.38
N PHE A 123 -21.67 4.11 -2.86
CA PHE A 123 -20.52 4.58 -3.64
C PHE A 123 -20.33 3.77 -4.93
N LEU A 124 -20.33 2.44 -4.83
CA LEU A 124 -20.16 1.57 -6.01
C LEU A 124 -21.29 1.75 -7.02
N PHE A 125 -22.54 1.85 -6.58
CA PHE A 125 -23.67 2.10 -7.48
C PHE A 125 -23.61 3.47 -8.16
N LYS A 126 -23.14 4.51 -7.45
CA LYS A 126 -22.96 5.85 -8.04
C LYS A 126 -21.91 5.88 -9.15
N LEU A 127 -20.99 4.93 -9.19
CA LEU A 127 -20.00 4.82 -10.25
C LEU A 127 -20.52 4.10 -11.51
N VAL A 128 -21.62 3.32 -11.43
CA VAL A 128 -22.05 2.47 -12.55
C VAL A 128 -22.45 3.30 -13.77
N VAL A 129 -23.38 4.25 -13.61
CA VAL A 129 -23.89 5.07 -14.73
C VAL A 129 -22.77 5.91 -15.37
N PRO A 130 -21.96 6.69 -14.61
CA PRO A 130 -20.85 7.43 -15.18
C PRO A 130 -19.81 6.56 -15.88
N THR A 131 -19.62 5.31 -15.43
CA THR A 131 -18.70 4.38 -16.09
C THR A 131 -19.26 3.91 -17.43
N LEU A 132 -20.57 3.65 -17.53
CA LEU A 132 -21.22 3.30 -18.80
C LEU A 132 -21.15 4.45 -19.80
N GLU A 133 -21.43 5.68 -19.38
CA GLU A 133 -21.29 6.88 -20.20
C GLU A 133 -19.84 7.05 -20.71
N LEU A 134 -18.85 6.82 -19.83
CA LEU A 134 -17.43 6.91 -20.21
C LEU A 134 -17.03 5.82 -21.23
N ILE A 135 -17.62 4.62 -21.15
CA ILE A 135 -17.43 3.53 -22.13
C ILE A 135 -17.91 4.01 -23.52
N GLU A 136 -19.11 4.60 -23.59
CA GLU A 136 -19.67 5.12 -24.84
C GLU A 136 -18.79 6.23 -25.42
N LEU A 137 -18.37 7.18 -24.60
CA LEU A 137 -17.51 8.29 -25.03
C LEU A 137 -16.15 7.81 -25.57
N ASN A 138 -15.56 6.80 -24.97
CA ASN A 138 -14.24 6.29 -25.38
C ASN A 138 -14.28 5.21 -26.46
N HIS A 139 -15.46 4.80 -26.94
CA HIS A 139 -15.57 3.76 -27.96
C HIS A 139 -14.94 4.17 -29.31
N ILE A 140 -14.98 5.44 -29.65
CA ILE A 140 -14.48 6.00 -30.93
C ILE A 140 -12.97 6.14 -30.92
N VAL A 141 -12.35 6.33 -29.75
CA VAL A 141 -10.90 6.51 -29.63
C VAL A 141 -10.21 5.14 -29.62
N THR A 142 -9.28 4.92 -30.52
CA THR A 142 -8.51 3.67 -30.58
C THR A 142 -7.07 3.88 -30.18
N SER A 143 -6.47 2.85 -29.61
CA SER A 143 -5.04 2.86 -29.26
C SER A 143 -4.14 2.86 -30.49
N PRO A 144 -2.95 3.53 -30.43
CA PRO A 144 -2.12 3.80 -31.62
C PRO A 144 -1.51 2.54 -32.27
N ASN A 145 -1.07 1.56 -31.47
CA ASN A 145 -0.36 0.39 -31.99
C ASN A 145 -1.25 -0.84 -32.16
N LEU A 146 -2.19 -1.06 -31.23
CA LEU A 146 -3.06 -2.25 -31.22
C LEU A 146 -4.42 -2.01 -31.87
N GLY A 147 -4.85 -0.74 -32.05
CA GLY A 147 -6.17 -0.40 -32.55
C GLY A 147 -7.32 -0.77 -31.58
N VAL A 148 -7.02 -1.03 -30.30
CA VAL A 148 -8.00 -1.38 -29.28
C VAL A 148 -8.84 -0.18 -28.92
N PRO A 149 -10.21 -0.26 -28.90
CA PRO A 149 -11.04 0.83 -28.48
C PRO A 149 -10.75 1.26 -27.03
N GLY A 150 -10.72 2.56 -26.75
CA GLY A 150 -10.52 3.13 -25.41
C GLY A 150 -11.61 2.76 -24.40
N SER A 151 -12.74 2.21 -24.86
CA SER A 151 -13.77 1.60 -24.00
C SER A 151 -13.29 0.33 -23.29
N VAL A 152 -12.32 -0.42 -23.85
CA VAL A 152 -11.85 -1.70 -23.27
C VAL A 152 -11.15 -1.52 -21.91
N PRO A 153 -10.25 -0.54 -21.72
CA PRO A 153 -9.75 -0.16 -20.40
C PRO A 153 -10.85 0.20 -19.40
N VAL A 154 -11.82 1.03 -19.79
CA VAL A 154 -12.92 1.46 -18.91
C VAL A 154 -13.84 0.30 -18.53
N LEU A 155 -14.01 -0.68 -19.42
CA LEU A 155 -14.79 -1.89 -19.15
C LEU A 155 -14.20 -2.68 -17.97
N ALA A 156 -12.90 -2.69 -17.77
CA ALA A 156 -12.26 -3.32 -16.60
C ALA A 156 -12.76 -2.70 -15.28
N THR A 157 -12.95 -1.37 -15.27
CA THR A 157 -13.52 -0.66 -14.12
C THR A 157 -14.96 -1.09 -13.84
N LEU A 158 -15.81 -1.19 -14.89
CA LEU A 158 -17.19 -1.64 -14.76
C LEU A 158 -17.29 -3.07 -14.23
N VAL A 159 -16.49 -3.97 -14.78
CA VAL A 159 -16.42 -5.38 -14.35
C VAL A 159 -16.00 -5.47 -12.88
N SER A 160 -14.99 -4.71 -12.49
CA SER A 160 -14.53 -4.65 -11.09
C SER A 160 -15.62 -4.12 -10.14
N ILE A 161 -16.34 -3.07 -10.52
CA ILE A 161 -17.47 -2.53 -9.74
C ILE A 161 -18.53 -3.63 -9.56
N GLY A 162 -18.92 -4.32 -10.63
CA GLY A 162 -19.89 -5.42 -10.57
C GLY A 162 -19.46 -6.55 -9.62
N LEU A 163 -18.20 -6.98 -9.72
CA LEU A 163 -17.62 -8.00 -8.83
C LEU A 163 -17.58 -7.53 -7.37
N MET A 164 -17.17 -6.27 -7.14
CA MET A 164 -17.16 -5.69 -5.80
C MET A 164 -18.56 -5.62 -5.19
N VAL A 165 -19.59 -5.24 -5.96
CA VAL A 165 -20.99 -5.24 -5.52
C VAL A 165 -21.42 -6.66 -5.11
N VAL A 166 -21.14 -7.67 -5.94
CA VAL A 166 -21.49 -9.06 -5.65
C VAL A 166 -20.82 -9.54 -4.37
N PHE A 167 -19.49 -9.33 -4.22
CA PHE A 167 -18.77 -9.76 -3.03
C PHE A 167 -19.23 -8.99 -1.78
N LEU A 168 -19.53 -7.71 -1.90
CA LEU A 168 -20.05 -6.90 -0.79
C LEU A 168 -21.43 -7.38 -0.35
N LEU A 169 -22.33 -7.65 -1.26
CA LEU A 169 -23.67 -8.19 -0.96
C LEU A 169 -23.59 -9.54 -0.24
N ILE A 170 -22.69 -10.44 -0.68
CA ILE A 170 -22.44 -11.71 0.00
C ILE A 170 -21.91 -11.49 1.43
N GLN A 171 -20.99 -10.55 1.61
CA GLN A 171 -20.45 -10.20 2.94
C GLN A 171 -21.54 -9.61 3.85
N MET A 172 -22.40 -8.71 3.33
CA MET A 172 -23.53 -8.13 4.05
C MET A 172 -24.54 -9.20 4.47
N TRP A 173 -24.86 -10.14 3.58
CA TRP A 173 -25.73 -11.28 3.87
C TRP A 173 -25.22 -12.13 5.04
N ARG A 174 -23.93 -12.46 5.05
CA ARG A 174 -23.30 -13.25 6.11
C ARG A 174 -23.25 -12.53 7.46
N ALA A 175 -23.00 -11.22 7.44
CA ALA A 175 -22.80 -10.43 8.64
C ALA A 175 -24.10 -10.04 9.34
N SER A 176 -25.27 -10.08 8.66
CA SER A 176 -26.54 -9.54 9.17
C SER A 176 -27.66 -10.58 9.21
N THR A 177 -28.70 -10.32 10.01
CA THR A 177 -29.96 -11.08 9.92
C THR A 177 -30.73 -10.68 8.65
N MET A 178 -31.74 -11.47 8.22
CA MET A 178 -32.55 -11.15 7.03
C MET A 178 -33.15 -9.74 7.09
N GLY A 179 -33.76 -9.38 8.21
CA GLY A 179 -34.35 -8.05 8.40
C GLY A 179 -33.31 -6.93 8.35
N ALA A 180 -32.14 -7.14 8.98
CA ALA A 180 -31.04 -6.18 8.94
C ALA A 180 -30.44 -6.05 7.52
N PHE A 181 -30.35 -7.13 6.77
CA PHE A 181 -29.90 -7.10 5.37
C PHE A 181 -30.85 -6.30 4.48
N LEU A 182 -32.17 -6.56 4.59
CA LEU A 182 -33.18 -5.81 3.85
C LEU A 182 -33.19 -4.32 4.23
N LEU A 183 -33.01 -4.02 5.53
CA LEU A 183 -32.88 -2.64 6.00
C LEU A 183 -31.64 -1.94 5.42
N GLN A 184 -30.51 -2.64 5.31
CA GLN A 184 -29.30 -2.10 4.68
C GLN A 184 -29.53 -1.81 3.20
N LEU A 185 -30.20 -2.70 2.46
CA LEU A 185 -30.53 -2.47 1.06
C LEU A 185 -31.50 -1.30 0.88
N ALA A 186 -32.53 -1.21 1.72
CA ALA A 186 -33.48 -0.11 1.71
C ALA A 186 -32.78 1.23 2.05
N ALA A 187 -31.89 1.24 3.04
CA ALA A 187 -31.09 2.42 3.39
C ALA A 187 -30.15 2.82 2.23
N ALA A 188 -29.49 1.86 1.59
CA ALA A 188 -28.65 2.15 0.43
C ALA A 188 -29.44 2.74 -0.73
N ALA A 189 -30.62 2.18 -1.05
CA ALA A 189 -31.50 2.70 -2.08
C ALA A 189 -32.01 4.11 -1.74
N ALA A 190 -32.41 4.36 -0.49
CA ALA A 190 -32.89 5.67 -0.05
C ALA A 190 -31.80 6.74 -0.14
N ILE A 191 -30.56 6.42 0.28
CA ILE A 191 -29.41 7.35 0.18
C ILE A 191 -29.08 7.59 -1.29
N TRP A 192 -29.07 6.54 -2.12
CA TRP A 192 -28.77 6.65 -3.54
C TRP A 192 -29.78 7.54 -4.26
N VAL A 193 -31.10 7.32 -4.05
CA VAL A 193 -32.19 8.15 -4.59
C VAL A 193 -32.10 9.57 -4.04
N GLY A 194 -31.85 9.72 -2.73
CA GLY A 194 -31.68 11.05 -2.12
C GLY A 194 -30.57 11.87 -2.78
N LEU A 195 -29.42 11.25 -3.04
CA LEU A 195 -28.30 11.89 -3.76
C LEU A 195 -28.61 12.16 -5.25
N GLU A 196 -29.56 11.46 -5.88
CA GLU A 196 -29.96 11.70 -7.26
C GLU A 196 -30.92 12.86 -7.40
N VAL A 197 -31.86 12.98 -6.46
CA VAL A 197 -32.92 14.00 -6.48
C VAL A 197 -32.47 15.32 -5.87
N MET A 198 -31.42 15.31 -5.04
CA MET A 198 -30.98 16.47 -4.30
C MET A 198 -30.19 17.41 -5.22
N PRO A 199 -30.62 18.66 -5.39
CA PRO A 199 -29.83 19.63 -6.15
C PRO A 199 -28.55 19.98 -5.39
N PRO A 200 -27.52 20.50 -6.04
CA PRO A 200 -26.27 20.90 -5.40
C PRO A 200 -26.50 22.13 -4.48
N PHE A 201 -27.06 21.88 -3.30
CA PHE A 201 -27.50 22.92 -2.36
C PHE A 201 -26.37 23.52 -1.53
N LEU A 202 -25.18 22.92 -1.53
CA LEU A 202 -24.02 23.37 -0.77
C LEU A 202 -23.08 24.29 -1.58
N MET A 203 -23.41 24.66 -2.80
CA MET A 203 -22.59 25.56 -3.64
C MET A 203 -22.24 26.87 -2.93
N GLY A 204 -23.14 27.41 -2.11
CA GLY A 204 -22.95 28.70 -1.43
C GLY A 204 -21.90 28.71 -0.31
N LEU A 205 -21.37 27.56 0.10
CA LEU A 205 -20.38 27.48 1.19
C LEU A 205 -18.93 27.73 0.73
N GLY A 206 -18.68 27.84 -0.56
CA GLY A 206 -17.34 28.10 -1.10
C GLY A 206 -16.29 27.12 -0.60
N ASN A 207 -15.12 27.63 -0.18
CA ASN A 207 -14.01 26.79 0.31
C ASN A 207 -14.32 26.00 1.60
N ALA A 208 -15.37 26.34 2.35
CA ALA A 208 -15.79 25.54 3.52
C ALA A 208 -16.27 24.14 3.12
N ASN A 209 -16.76 23.95 1.87
CA ASN A 209 -17.11 22.65 1.32
C ASN A 209 -15.92 21.69 1.30
N LEU A 210 -14.73 22.20 0.99
CA LEU A 210 -13.51 21.38 0.94
C LEU A 210 -13.18 20.83 2.32
N LEU A 211 -13.26 21.66 3.36
CA LEU A 211 -13.05 21.22 4.73
C LEU A 211 -14.12 20.22 5.16
N LEU A 212 -15.38 20.46 4.78
CA LEU A 212 -16.50 19.58 5.11
C LEU A 212 -16.33 18.18 4.52
N PHE A 213 -16.07 18.06 3.20
CA PHE A 213 -16.01 16.77 2.52
C PHE A 213 -14.64 16.11 2.65
N PHE A 214 -13.56 16.84 2.37
CA PHE A 214 -12.21 16.27 2.31
C PHE A 214 -11.46 16.28 3.65
N GLY A 215 -11.89 17.10 4.60
CA GLY A 215 -11.42 17.08 5.98
C GLY A 215 -12.32 16.21 6.85
N VAL A 216 -13.42 16.78 7.32
CA VAL A 216 -14.32 16.13 8.29
C VAL A 216 -14.97 14.87 7.73
N GLY A 217 -15.45 14.91 6.48
CA GLY A 217 -16.11 13.78 5.81
C GLY A 217 -15.21 12.56 5.68
N VAL A 218 -14.00 12.75 5.18
CA VAL A 218 -13.02 11.65 5.07
C VAL A 218 -12.68 11.05 6.43
N ILE A 219 -12.40 11.90 7.44
CA ILE A 219 -12.08 11.42 8.79
C ILE A 219 -13.26 10.65 9.39
N ALA A 220 -14.49 11.16 9.24
CA ALA A 220 -15.68 10.48 9.71
C ALA A 220 -15.87 9.11 9.05
N LEU A 221 -15.70 9.02 7.73
CA LEU A 221 -15.81 7.75 6.99
C LEU A 221 -14.74 6.73 7.45
N ILE A 222 -13.51 7.17 7.68
CA ILE A 222 -12.43 6.32 8.18
C ILE A 222 -12.73 5.83 9.60
N ILE A 223 -13.24 6.69 10.49
CA ILE A 223 -13.63 6.32 11.86
C ILE A 223 -14.79 5.31 11.86
N ILE A 224 -15.74 5.46 10.93
CA ILE A 224 -16.86 4.51 10.72
C ILE A 224 -16.34 3.15 10.19
N GLY A 225 -15.08 3.08 9.74
CA GLY A 225 -14.47 1.83 9.27
C GLY A 225 -14.66 1.56 7.78
N VAL A 226 -15.05 2.55 6.99
CA VAL A 226 -14.94 2.49 5.52
C VAL A 226 -13.44 2.39 5.17
N PRO A 227 -13.04 1.51 4.23
CA PRO A 227 -11.64 1.45 3.84
C PRO A 227 -11.15 2.80 3.30
N ILE A 228 -9.91 3.18 3.63
CA ILE A 228 -9.35 4.52 3.39
C ILE A 228 -9.51 4.97 1.93
N ALA A 229 -9.20 4.09 0.97
CA ALA A 229 -9.36 4.40 -0.44
C ALA A 229 -10.82 4.78 -0.79
N PHE A 230 -11.77 3.96 -0.38
CA PHE A 230 -13.19 4.20 -0.64
C PHE A 230 -13.74 5.42 0.11
N SER A 231 -13.13 5.79 1.25
CA SER A 231 -13.45 7.04 1.95
C SER A 231 -13.10 8.27 1.09
N PHE A 232 -11.96 8.25 0.40
CA PHE A 232 -11.60 9.30 -0.55
C PHE A 232 -12.57 9.38 -1.73
N GLY A 233 -12.89 8.24 -2.33
CA GLY A 233 -13.85 8.19 -3.43
C GLY A 233 -15.25 8.64 -3.03
N ALA A 234 -15.76 8.18 -1.90
CA ALA A 234 -17.07 8.55 -1.40
C ALA A 234 -17.16 10.06 -1.07
N ALA A 235 -16.12 10.61 -0.44
CA ALA A 235 -16.03 12.06 -0.18
C ALA A 235 -16.00 12.85 -1.48
N THR A 236 -15.22 12.40 -2.48
CA THR A 236 -15.12 13.04 -3.80
C THR A 236 -16.47 13.03 -4.53
N ILE A 237 -17.15 11.88 -4.60
CA ILE A 237 -18.46 11.79 -5.23
C ILE A 237 -19.48 12.66 -4.49
N SER A 238 -19.50 12.62 -3.16
CA SER A 238 -20.40 13.45 -2.36
C SER A 238 -20.15 14.94 -2.58
N TYR A 239 -18.88 15.34 -2.68
CA TYR A 239 -18.51 16.71 -3.04
C TYR A 239 -19.09 17.10 -4.40
N PHE A 240 -18.86 16.32 -5.45
CA PHE A 240 -19.35 16.65 -6.80
C PHE A 240 -20.88 16.70 -6.86
N VAL A 241 -21.57 15.70 -6.30
CA VAL A 241 -23.04 15.64 -6.32
C VAL A 241 -23.69 16.80 -5.58
N LEU A 242 -23.09 17.27 -4.47
CA LEU A 242 -23.73 18.26 -3.59
C LEU A 242 -23.22 19.70 -3.79
N THR A 243 -22.13 19.91 -4.54
CA THR A 243 -21.48 21.22 -4.67
C THR A 243 -21.14 21.63 -6.11
N SER A 244 -21.36 20.76 -7.11
CA SER A 244 -20.91 21.01 -8.48
C SER A 244 -21.91 20.46 -9.51
N ASP A 245 -22.01 21.12 -10.66
CA ASP A 245 -22.75 20.64 -11.83
C ASP A 245 -21.88 19.79 -12.77
N LEU A 246 -20.63 19.51 -12.41
CA LEU A 246 -19.75 18.69 -13.24
C LEU A 246 -20.21 17.23 -13.25
N PRO A 247 -20.22 16.57 -14.42
CA PRO A 247 -20.65 15.19 -14.54
C PRO A 247 -19.68 14.24 -13.83
N LEU A 248 -20.21 13.22 -13.17
CA LEU A 248 -19.40 12.21 -12.47
C LEU A 248 -18.51 11.37 -13.40
N THR A 249 -18.75 11.40 -14.72
CA THR A 249 -17.87 10.82 -15.74
C THR A 249 -16.44 11.32 -15.64
N VAL A 250 -16.26 12.59 -15.23
CA VAL A 250 -14.94 13.18 -14.99
C VAL A 250 -14.22 12.46 -13.84
N VAL A 251 -14.93 12.16 -12.75
CA VAL A 251 -14.36 11.43 -11.60
C VAL A 251 -13.95 10.03 -12.02
N VAL A 252 -14.79 9.30 -12.76
CA VAL A 252 -14.47 7.97 -13.28
C VAL A 252 -13.29 8.02 -14.26
N GLY A 253 -13.24 9.06 -15.11
CA GLY A 253 -12.11 9.31 -16.00
C GLY A 253 -10.80 9.44 -15.23
N ARG A 254 -10.79 10.21 -14.15
CA ARG A 254 -9.61 10.37 -13.27
C ARG A 254 -9.23 9.09 -12.55
N ILE A 255 -10.20 8.28 -12.11
CA ILE A 255 -9.93 6.95 -11.53
C ILE A 255 -9.23 6.06 -12.55
N ASN A 256 -9.75 6.02 -13.78
CA ASN A 256 -9.18 5.19 -14.85
C ASN A 256 -7.79 5.70 -15.28
N GLU A 257 -7.61 7.01 -15.45
CA GLU A 257 -6.33 7.64 -15.77
C GLU A 257 -5.30 7.37 -14.68
N GLY A 258 -5.68 7.54 -13.40
CA GLY A 258 -4.79 7.28 -12.25
C GLY A 258 -4.27 5.84 -12.18
N MET A 259 -4.94 4.87 -12.82
CA MET A 259 -4.50 3.48 -12.90
C MET A 259 -3.84 3.11 -14.24
N SER A 260 -3.91 3.97 -15.25
CA SER A 260 -3.45 3.66 -16.62
C SER A 260 -1.98 4.04 -16.87
N HIS A 261 -1.30 4.65 -15.92
CA HIS A 261 0.10 5.02 -16.10
C HIS A 261 1.01 3.79 -16.09
N PHE A 262 1.73 3.55 -17.20
CA PHE A 262 2.66 2.43 -17.39
C PHE A 262 3.68 2.27 -16.25
N ILE A 263 4.13 3.40 -15.68
CA ILE A 263 5.10 3.41 -14.57
C ILE A 263 4.56 2.70 -13.31
N LEU A 264 3.24 2.64 -13.12
CA LEU A 264 2.60 1.96 -11.98
C LEU A 264 2.69 0.44 -12.08
N LEU A 265 2.92 -0.11 -13.27
CA LEU A 265 3.20 -1.54 -13.48
C LEU A 265 4.45 -1.99 -12.71
N THR A 266 5.34 -1.07 -12.41
CA THR A 266 6.51 -1.31 -11.56
C THR A 266 6.12 -1.82 -10.16
N ILE A 267 4.99 -1.36 -9.61
CA ILE A 267 4.52 -1.73 -8.26
C ILE A 267 4.24 -3.23 -8.13
N PRO A 268 3.35 -3.85 -8.94
CA PRO A 268 3.10 -5.28 -8.85
C PRO A 268 4.35 -6.13 -9.17
N LEU A 269 5.22 -5.66 -10.05
CA LEU A 269 6.46 -6.37 -10.38
C LEU A 269 7.43 -6.42 -9.20
N PHE A 270 7.62 -5.31 -8.47
CA PHE A 270 8.46 -5.32 -7.27
C PHE A 270 7.79 -6.07 -6.10
N ILE A 271 6.46 -6.01 -5.95
CA ILE A 271 5.76 -6.86 -4.96
C ILE A 271 6.00 -8.33 -5.28
N PHE A 272 5.84 -8.73 -6.54
CA PHE A 272 6.11 -10.10 -6.98
C PHE A 272 7.57 -10.51 -6.72
N LEU A 273 8.53 -9.67 -7.10
CA LEU A 273 9.95 -9.89 -6.85
C LEU A 273 10.25 -10.07 -5.36
N GLY A 274 9.72 -9.20 -4.50
CA GLY A 274 9.90 -9.26 -3.06
C GLY A 274 9.38 -10.56 -2.45
N ILE A 275 8.17 -11.00 -2.83
CA ILE A 275 7.59 -12.28 -2.40
C ILE A 275 8.41 -13.45 -2.94
N GLN A 276 8.78 -13.42 -4.22
CA GLN A 276 9.59 -14.46 -4.87
C GLN A 276 10.92 -14.69 -4.15
N ILE A 277 11.65 -13.64 -3.78
CA ILE A 277 12.94 -13.69 -3.08
C ILE A 277 12.82 -14.35 -1.71
N GLN A 278 11.72 -14.11 -1.00
CA GLN A 278 11.45 -14.78 0.27
C GLN A 278 11.23 -16.28 0.07
N TYR A 279 10.42 -16.68 -0.92
CA TYR A 279 10.16 -18.09 -1.23
C TYR A 279 11.40 -18.84 -1.74
N VAL A 280 12.26 -18.19 -2.50
CA VAL A 280 13.53 -18.76 -2.98
C VAL A 280 14.55 -18.90 -1.85
N GLY A 281 14.39 -18.15 -0.74
CA GLY A 281 15.25 -18.19 0.44
C GLY A 281 16.48 -17.29 0.34
N MET A 282 16.52 -16.39 -0.63
CA MET A 282 17.58 -15.38 -0.75
C MET A 282 17.59 -14.42 0.47
N ALA A 283 16.41 -14.03 0.98
CA ALA A 283 16.31 -13.23 2.18
C ALA A 283 16.94 -13.93 3.40
N HIS A 284 16.71 -15.23 3.58
CA HIS A 284 17.33 -16.01 4.66
C HIS A 284 18.86 -16.09 4.54
N ALA A 285 19.38 -16.20 3.31
CA ALA A 285 20.82 -16.21 3.07
C ALA A 285 21.48 -14.90 3.50
N MET A 286 20.84 -13.76 3.20
CA MET A 286 21.30 -12.42 3.62
C MET A 286 21.30 -12.29 5.15
N ILE A 287 20.20 -12.68 5.81
CA ILE A 287 20.08 -12.62 7.28
C ILE A 287 21.18 -13.47 7.92
N ASN A 288 21.37 -14.71 7.46
CA ASN A 288 22.37 -15.62 8.01
C ASN A 288 23.80 -15.07 7.88
N PHE A 289 24.10 -14.41 6.75
CA PHE A 289 25.39 -13.75 6.57
C PHE A 289 25.57 -12.60 7.57
N VAL A 290 24.59 -11.72 7.71
CA VAL A 290 24.68 -10.58 8.65
C VAL A 290 24.77 -11.07 10.10
N VAL A 291 24.03 -12.12 10.47
CA VAL A 291 24.12 -12.78 11.79
C VAL A 291 25.54 -13.34 12.03
N ALA A 292 26.11 -14.01 11.04
CA ALA A 292 27.48 -14.55 11.14
C ALA A 292 28.53 -13.45 11.30
N LEU A 293 28.33 -12.30 10.61
CA LEU A 293 29.27 -11.18 10.57
C LEU A 293 29.31 -10.38 11.88
N ILE A 294 28.15 -9.93 12.37
CA ILE A 294 28.03 -8.98 13.49
C ILE A 294 27.21 -9.49 14.66
N GLY A 295 26.49 -10.59 14.52
CA GLY A 295 25.55 -11.11 15.53
C GLY A 295 26.18 -11.44 16.89
N ARG A 296 27.51 -11.62 16.97
CA ARG A 296 28.25 -11.97 18.20
C ARG A 296 28.69 -10.76 19.01
N ALA A 297 28.66 -9.56 18.43
CA ALA A 297 29.01 -8.33 19.13
C ALA A 297 27.96 -8.01 20.22
N ARG A 298 28.33 -7.18 21.18
CA ARG A 298 27.37 -6.62 22.13
C ARG A 298 26.35 -5.76 21.37
N GLY A 299 25.08 -6.00 21.58
CA GLY A 299 24.03 -5.42 20.74
C GLY A 299 23.98 -5.98 19.32
N GLY A 300 24.73 -7.06 19.06
CA GLY A 300 24.92 -7.60 17.70
C GLY A 300 23.63 -7.98 17.01
N LEU A 301 22.68 -8.61 17.71
CA LEU A 301 21.40 -8.97 17.10
C LEU A 301 20.50 -7.75 16.80
N SER A 302 20.60 -6.70 17.62
CA SER A 302 19.92 -5.43 17.36
C SER A 302 20.48 -4.74 16.11
N TYR A 303 21.82 -4.75 15.90
CA TYR A 303 22.44 -4.29 14.66
C TYR A 303 22.13 -5.18 13.47
N VAL A 304 22.07 -6.52 13.69
CA VAL A 304 21.62 -7.47 12.64
C VAL A 304 20.20 -7.14 12.19
N MET A 305 19.27 -6.88 13.12
CA MET A 305 17.90 -6.50 12.80
C MET A 305 17.88 -5.25 11.91
N LEU A 306 18.62 -4.21 12.28
CA LEU A 306 18.73 -2.96 11.53
C LEU A 306 19.32 -3.22 10.12
N CYS A 307 20.47 -3.86 10.02
CA CYS A 307 21.13 -4.13 8.74
C CYS A 307 20.30 -5.06 7.84
N ALA A 308 19.70 -6.12 8.40
CA ALA A 308 18.87 -7.05 7.64
C ALA A 308 17.63 -6.37 7.08
N MET A 309 16.97 -5.49 7.86
CA MET A 309 15.83 -4.73 7.40
C MET A 309 16.20 -3.83 6.21
N TYR A 310 17.32 -3.13 6.30
CA TYR A 310 17.81 -2.27 5.22
C TYR A 310 18.18 -3.06 3.95
N LEU A 311 18.83 -4.21 4.09
CA LEU A 311 19.22 -5.05 2.96
C LEU A 311 18.00 -5.67 2.26
N ILE A 312 17.02 -6.15 3.02
CA ILE A 312 15.82 -6.81 2.46
C ILE A 312 14.87 -5.75 1.85
N SER A 313 14.69 -4.61 2.51
CA SER A 313 13.88 -3.51 1.98
C SER A 313 14.40 -2.99 0.64
N GLY A 314 15.73 -2.97 0.45
CA GLY A 314 16.36 -2.66 -0.85
C GLY A 314 16.04 -3.66 -1.98
N ILE A 315 15.19 -4.66 -1.75
CA ILE A 315 14.76 -5.62 -2.76
C ILE A 315 13.22 -5.72 -2.80
N SER A 316 12.58 -5.85 -1.64
CA SER A 316 11.13 -6.10 -1.55
C SER A 316 10.31 -4.82 -1.67
N GLY A 317 10.85 -3.71 -1.17
CA GLY A 317 10.19 -2.41 -1.11
C GLY A 317 8.89 -2.39 -0.29
N ALA A 318 8.56 -3.45 0.45
CA ALA A 318 7.30 -3.60 1.19
C ALA A 318 7.54 -3.84 2.69
N LYS A 319 7.33 -2.81 3.53
CA LYS A 319 7.57 -2.84 4.99
C LYS A 319 6.98 -4.05 5.71
N ALA A 320 5.71 -4.36 5.45
CA ALA A 320 5.02 -5.45 6.13
C ALA A 320 5.64 -6.81 5.80
N ALA A 321 6.04 -7.01 4.53
CA ALA A 321 6.72 -8.22 4.08
C ALA A 321 8.11 -8.34 4.72
N ASP A 322 8.86 -7.24 4.81
CA ASP A 322 10.19 -7.22 5.42
C ASP A 322 10.12 -7.56 6.91
N MET A 323 9.21 -6.92 7.64
CA MET A 323 8.97 -7.23 9.06
C MET A 323 8.57 -8.69 9.27
N ALA A 324 7.70 -9.22 8.41
CA ALA A 324 7.25 -10.61 8.48
C ALA A 324 8.35 -11.62 8.13
N ALA A 325 9.30 -11.24 7.26
CA ALA A 325 10.43 -12.07 6.90
C ALA A 325 11.51 -12.14 7.99
N ILE A 326 11.80 -10.99 8.63
CA ILE A 326 12.94 -10.85 9.54
C ILE A 326 12.55 -11.09 11.00
N GLY A 327 11.40 -10.53 11.40
CA GLY A 327 10.94 -10.53 12.79
C GLY A 327 10.87 -11.93 13.41
N PRO A 328 10.19 -12.94 12.80
CA PRO A 328 10.09 -14.28 13.34
C PRO A 328 11.44 -15.00 13.48
N ILE A 329 12.45 -14.60 12.69
CA ILE A 329 13.78 -15.21 12.71
C ILE A 329 14.62 -14.62 13.86
N LEU A 330 14.63 -13.29 13.98
CA LEU A 330 15.53 -12.61 14.91
C LEU A 330 14.91 -12.36 16.30
N ALA A 331 13.60 -12.14 16.41
CA ALA A 331 12.97 -11.84 17.69
C ALA A 331 13.17 -12.91 18.76
N PRO A 332 13.03 -14.23 18.48
CA PRO A 332 13.31 -15.28 19.47
C PRO A 332 14.77 -15.25 19.94
N ALA A 333 15.73 -15.16 19.02
CA ALA A 333 17.15 -15.12 19.34
C ALA A 333 17.54 -13.86 20.15
N MET A 334 16.88 -12.73 19.90
CA MET A 334 17.07 -11.51 20.68
C MET A 334 16.53 -11.65 22.11
N LYS A 335 15.35 -12.29 22.27
CA LYS A 335 14.79 -12.61 23.60
C LYS A 335 15.74 -13.50 24.42
N GLU A 336 16.27 -14.56 23.82
CA GLU A 336 17.25 -15.46 24.47
C GLU A 336 18.51 -14.75 24.94
N ARG A 337 18.93 -13.68 24.23
CA ARG A 337 20.07 -12.83 24.63
C ARG A 337 19.72 -11.73 25.62
N GLY A 338 18.49 -11.68 26.10
CA GLY A 338 18.06 -10.73 27.13
C GLY A 338 17.74 -9.32 26.60
N VAL A 339 17.48 -9.18 25.29
CA VAL A 339 16.92 -7.95 24.75
C VAL A 339 15.50 -7.76 25.28
N ARG A 340 15.17 -6.55 25.73
CA ARG A 340 13.82 -6.25 26.22
C ARG A 340 12.81 -6.43 25.11
N GLU A 341 11.69 -7.06 25.40
CA GLU A 341 10.64 -7.36 24.40
C GLU A 341 10.15 -6.09 23.69
N GLY A 342 9.96 -5.00 24.41
CA GLY A 342 9.57 -3.72 23.83
C GLY A 342 10.62 -3.12 22.88
N ASP A 343 11.92 -3.33 23.15
CA ASP A 343 12.99 -2.89 22.24
C ASP A 343 13.01 -3.73 20.94
N ILE A 344 12.65 -5.02 21.00
CA ILE A 344 12.54 -5.86 19.81
C ILE A 344 11.44 -5.34 18.88
N ALA A 345 10.24 -5.09 19.42
CA ALA A 345 9.13 -4.52 18.64
C ALA A 345 9.50 -3.14 18.09
N ALA A 346 10.14 -2.30 18.89
CA ALA A 346 10.60 -0.98 18.47
C ALA A 346 11.61 -1.05 17.31
N LEU A 347 12.60 -1.94 17.39
CA LEU A 347 13.60 -2.09 16.33
C LEU A 347 12.99 -2.59 15.03
N ILE A 348 12.08 -3.58 15.07
CA ILE A 348 11.35 -4.04 13.90
C ILE A 348 10.61 -2.86 13.25
N ALA A 349 9.87 -2.07 14.03
CA ALA A 349 9.07 -0.97 13.56
C ALA A 349 9.92 0.15 12.93
N VAL A 350 10.88 0.69 13.68
CA VAL A 350 11.65 1.87 13.23
C VAL A 350 12.65 1.53 12.12
N SER A 351 13.18 0.30 12.11
CA SER A 351 14.03 -0.16 11.01
C SER A 351 13.25 -0.26 9.71
N ALA A 352 12.01 -0.75 9.76
CA ALA A 352 11.13 -0.81 8.60
C ALA A 352 10.74 0.60 8.11
N ALA A 353 10.49 1.55 9.04
CA ALA A 353 10.19 2.93 8.68
C ALA A 353 11.35 3.61 7.94
N ALA A 354 12.57 3.45 8.44
CA ALA A 354 13.75 4.09 7.88
C ALA A 354 14.23 3.41 6.58
N ALA A 355 14.05 2.10 6.45
CA ALA A 355 14.51 1.33 5.31
C ALA A 355 13.76 1.66 3.99
N GLU A 356 12.60 2.33 4.04
CA GLU A 356 11.86 2.75 2.84
C GLU A 356 12.60 3.73 1.94
N THR A 357 13.60 4.43 2.47
CA THR A 357 14.44 5.32 1.67
C THR A 357 15.42 4.57 0.77
N ILE A 358 15.60 3.24 0.98
CA ILE A 358 16.52 2.44 0.18
C ILE A 358 15.86 1.99 -1.11
N PRO A 359 16.43 2.33 -2.28
CA PRO A 359 15.95 1.83 -3.55
C PRO A 359 16.22 0.32 -3.76
N PRO A 360 15.30 -0.37 -4.46
CA PRO A 360 14.00 0.07 -4.93
C PRO A 360 12.93 0.10 -3.84
N SER A 361 12.23 1.22 -3.70
CA SER A 361 11.14 1.39 -2.74
C SER A 361 9.83 1.64 -3.46
N LEU A 362 8.78 0.88 -3.11
CA LEU A 362 7.44 1.07 -3.66
C LEU A 362 6.91 2.48 -3.42
N VAL A 363 7.20 3.04 -2.25
CA VAL A 363 6.72 4.38 -1.89
C VAL A 363 7.42 5.46 -2.71
N LEU A 364 8.73 5.32 -3.00
CA LEU A 364 9.44 6.24 -3.90
C LEU A 364 8.89 6.19 -5.33
N ILE A 365 8.54 4.99 -5.82
CA ILE A 365 7.90 4.81 -7.13
C ILE A 365 6.55 5.52 -7.16
N ILE A 366 5.73 5.36 -6.11
CA ILE A 366 4.43 6.04 -6.00
C ILE A 366 4.61 7.55 -5.96
N ILE A 367 5.54 8.06 -5.15
CA ILE A 367 5.87 9.50 -5.12
C ILE A 367 6.20 10.00 -6.52
N GLY A 368 7.13 9.33 -7.22
CA GLY A 368 7.51 9.69 -8.58
C GLY A 368 6.33 9.70 -9.54
N SER A 369 5.48 8.67 -9.48
CA SER A 369 4.31 8.52 -10.34
C SER A 369 3.27 9.62 -10.13
N VAL A 370 2.96 10.00 -8.88
CA VAL A 370 1.89 10.97 -8.60
C VAL A 370 2.36 12.42 -8.61
N THR A 371 3.66 12.68 -8.45
CA THR A 371 4.22 14.05 -8.39
C THR A 371 5.01 14.44 -9.64
N GLY A 372 5.29 13.48 -10.53
CA GLY A 372 6.12 13.70 -11.71
C GLY A 372 7.62 13.82 -11.44
N ILE A 373 8.08 13.57 -10.20
CA ILE A 373 9.50 13.56 -9.86
C ILE A 373 10.16 12.32 -10.46
N SER A 374 11.33 12.46 -11.08
CA SER A 374 12.08 11.32 -11.63
C SER A 374 12.34 10.24 -10.58
N ILE A 375 11.93 9.00 -10.87
CA ILE A 375 12.17 7.84 -9.99
C ILE A 375 13.67 7.59 -9.79
N ALA A 376 14.48 7.77 -10.84
CA ALA A 376 15.94 7.66 -10.73
C ALA A 376 16.51 8.71 -9.78
N ALA A 377 16.02 9.96 -9.86
CA ALA A 377 16.40 11.02 -8.94
C ALA A 377 15.97 10.71 -7.49
N LEU A 378 14.77 10.16 -7.28
CA LEU A 378 14.31 9.72 -5.96
C LEU A 378 15.16 8.57 -5.41
N PHE A 379 15.55 7.62 -6.26
CA PHE A 379 16.40 6.51 -5.87
C PHE A 379 17.81 6.98 -5.48
N THR A 380 18.38 7.92 -6.25
CA THR A 380 19.67 8.53 -5.91
C THR A 380 19.58 9.32 -4.60
N GLY A 381 18.57 10.19 -4.51
CA GLY A 381 18.38 11.08 -3.37
C GLY A 381 18.02 10.38 -2.06
N GLY A 382 17.54 9.12 -2.11
CA GLY A 382 17.20 8.32 -0.93
C GLY A 382 18.39 7.68 -0.21
N LEU A 383 19.54 7.52 -0.89
CA LEU A 383 20.67 6.73 -0.37
C LEU A 383 21.35 7.35 0.84
N VAL A 384 21.69 8.62 0.77
CA VAL A 384 22.35 9.29 1.90
C VAL A 384 21.39 9.49 3.07
N PRO A 385 20.13 9.90 2.88
CA PRO A 385 19.12 9.86 3.93
C PRO A 385 19.00 8.49 4.61
N ALA A 386 19.02 7.39 3.85
CA ALA A 386 19.02 6.04 4.42
C ALA A 386 20.19 5.81 5.36
N VAL A 387 21.40 6.18 4.96
CA VAL A 387 22.61 6.07 5.80
C VAL A 387 22.49 6.94 7.06
N VAL A 388 22.00 8.18 6.94
CA VAL A 388 21.79 9.08 8.09
C VAL A 388 20.81 8.46 9.09
N CYS A 389 19.67 7.92 8.62
CA CYS A 389 18.70 7.25 9.46
C CYS A 389 19.29 5.98 10.11
N MET A 390 20.03 5.16 9.34
CA MET A 390 20.70 3.98 9.87
C MET A 390 21.70 4.33 10.97
N LEU A 391 22.50 5.37 10.80
CA LEU A 391 23.45 5.82 11.81
C LEU A 391 22.75 6.36 13.06
N ALA A 392 21.69 7.14 12.91
CA ALA A 392 20.90 7.63 14.03
C ALA A 392 20.29 6.48 14.85
N LEU A 393 19.73 5.48 14.16
CA LEU A 393 19.20 4.27 14.82
C LEU A 393 20.31 3.41 15.42
N ALA A 394 21.48 3.30 14.79
CA ALA A 394 22.62 2.59 15.34
C ALA A 394 23.12 3.23 16.64
N VAL A 395 23.09 4.56 16.73
CA VAL A 395 23.40 5.30 17.99
C VAL A 395 22.35 4.98 19.06
N ALA A 396 21.08 4.96 18.73
CA ALA A 396 20.02 4.58 19.68
C ALA A 396 20.22 3.13 20.17
N VAL A 397 20.53 2.19 19.27
CA VAL A 397 20.87 0.81 19.60
C VAL A 397 22.06 0.75 20.55
N TYR A 398 23.13 1.51 20.29
CA TYR A 398 24.33 1.54 21.15
C TYR A 398 23.99 1.88 22.60
N PHE A 399 23.14 2.88 22.84
CA PHE A 399 22.76 3.27 24.19
C PHE A 399 21.79 2.27 24.84
N ARG A 400 20.94 1.60 24.07
CA ARG A 400 19.93 0.66 24.56
C ARG A 400 20.46 -0.75 24.77
N SER A 401 21.45 -1.17 23.99
CA SER A 401 21.99 -2.55 24.00
C SER A 401 23.00 -2.83 25.15
N ARG A 402 23.15 -1.91 26.10
CA ARG A 402 24.09 -2.09 27.24
C ARG A 402 23.81 -3.31 28.11
N SER A 403 22.58 -3.78 28.15
CA SER A 403 22.14 -4.97 28.90
C SER A 403 22.20 -6.27 28.11
N GLU A 404 22.47 -6.23 26.81
CA GLU A 404 22.52 -7.43 25.96
C GLU A 404 23.79 -8.23 26.24
N ARG A 405 23.62 -9.56 26.31
CA ARG A 405 24.73 -10.48 26.48
C ARG A 405 25.46 -10.69 25.15
N PRO A 406 26.79 -10.51 25.08
CA PRO A 406 27.53 -10.86 23.89
C PRO A 406 27.44 -12.38 23.62
N GLY A 407 27.56 -12.77 22.35
CA GLY A 407 27.65 -14.19 22.01
C GLY A 407 28.91 -14.82 22.57
N THR A 408 28.75 -16.03 23.13
CA THR A 408 29.84 -16.77 23.85
C THR A 408 30.82 -17.47 22.93
N GLU A 409 30.47 -17.67 21.65
CA GLU A 409 31.32 -18.39 20.69
C GLU A 409 32.34 -17.48 20.00
N GLY A 410 33.56 -17.94 19.77
CA GLY A 410 34.60 -17.24 19.04
C GLY A 410 34.22 -16.94 17.57
N ARG A 411 34.85 -15.95 16.93
CA ARG A 411 34.63 -15.65 15.49
C ARG A 411 35.08 -16.82 14.63
N ASP A 412 34.14 -17.45 13.92
CA ASP A 412 34.43 -18.48 12.93
C ASP A 412 34.46 -17.83 11.52
N TYR A 413 35.66 -17.46 11.09
CA TYR A 413 35.87 -16.84 9.77
C TYR A 413 35.50 -17.78 8.62
N ARG A 414 35.59 -19.10 8.80
CA ARG A 414 35.20 -20.09 7.80
C ARG A 414 33.69 -20.11 7.62
N HIS A 415 32.94 -20.02 8.70
CA HIS A 415 31.49 -19.89 8.68
C HIS A 415 31.05 -18.56 8.04
N ILE A 416 31.70 -17.44 8.37
CA ILE A 416 31.43 -16.13 7.74
C ILE A 416 31.67 -16.19 6.24
N GLY A 417 32.82 -16.75 5.80
CA GLY A 417 33.12 -16.90 4.37
C GLY A 417 32.11 -17.76 3.63
N ARG A 418 31.66 -18.87 4.23
CA ARG A 418 30.67 -19.75 3.61
C ARG A 418 29.31 -19.07 3.51
N THR A 419 28.84 -18.40 4.55
CA THR A 419 27.56 -17.67 4.54
C THR A 419 27.60 -16.48 3.57
N PHE A 420 28.75 -15.80 3.46
CA PHE A 420 28.95 -14.75 2.46
C PHE A 420 28.80 -15.27 1.02
N LEU A 421 29.49 -16.37 0.68
CA LEU A 421 29.38 -16.98 -0.67
C LEU A 421 27.94 -17.35 -1.03
N VAL A 422 27.19 -17.89 -0.06
CA VAL A 422 25.76 -18.22 -0.26
C VAL A 422 24.89 -16.95 -0.39
N ALA A 423 25.28 -15.86 0.27
CA ALA A 423 24.54 -14.61 0.23
C ALA A 423 24.87 -13.73 -1.00
N ILE A 424 26.00 -13.96 -1.71
CA ILE A 424 26.42 -13.15 -2.87
C ILE A 424 25.28 -12.93 -3.89
N PRO A 425 24.55 -13.96 -4.35
CA PRO A 425 23.49 -13.75 -5.31
C PRO A 425 22.38 -12.81 -4.79
N ALA A 426 22.06 -12.90 -3.51
CA ALA A 426 21.06 -12.06 -2.89
C ALA A 426 21.56 -10.62 -2.69
N LEU A 427 22.82 -10.44 -2.30
CA LEU A 427 23.46 -9.12 -2.11
C LEU A 427 23.72 -8.40 -3.44
N ALA A 428 23.99 -9.14 -4.53
CA ALA A 428 24.22 -8.58 -5.84
C ALA A 428 22.95 -7.96 -6.44
N LEU A 429 21.78 -8.52 -6.17
CA LEU A 429 20.52 -8.08 -6.79
C LEU A 429 20.18 -6.59 -6.55
N PRO A 430 20.18 -6.06 -5.29
CA PRO A 430 19.94 -4.62 -5.07
C PRO A 430 20.98 -3.74 -5.78
N LEU A 431 22.22 -4.19 -5.86
CA LEU A 431 23.29 -3.44 -6.53
C LEU A 431 23.09 -3.41 -8.05
N ILE A 432 22.69 -4.53 -8.65
CA ILE A 432 22.37 -4.63 -10.08
C ILE A 432 21.17 -3.72 -10.42
N ILE A 433 20.08 -3.83 -9.64
CA ILE A 433 18.89 -3.01 -9.82
C ILE A 433 19.24 -1.53 -9.77
N ARG A 434 19.99 -1.15 -8.73
CA ARG A 434 20.40 0.23 -8.54
C ARG A 434 21.26 0.74 -9.68
N ALA A 435 22.33 0.03 -10.04
CA ALA A 435 23.24 0.45 -11.11
C ALA A 435 22.49 0.64 -12.42
N ALA A 436 21.63 -0.30 -12.80
CA ALA A 436 20.86 -0.22 -14.04
C ALA A 436 19.92 1.01 -14.11
N VAL A 437 19.30 1.39 -12.98
CA VAL A 437 18.40 2.57 -12.92
C VAL A 437 19.19 3.87 -12.88
N LEU A 438 20.27 3.95 -12.08
CA LEU A 438 21.03 5.19 -11.91
C LEU A 438 21.82 5.57 -13.15
N GLU A 439 22.39 4.60 -13.85
CA GLU A 439 23.11 4.83 -15.10
C GLU A 439 22.17 5.02 -16.30
N GLY A 440 20.83 4.98 -16.06
CA GLY A 440 19.84 5.14 -17.12
C GLY A 440 19.84 4.00 -18.15
N VAL A 441 20.49 2.87 -17.82
CA VAL A 441 20.55 1.69 -18.71
C VAL A 441 19.16 1.09 -18.87
N ALA A 442 18.37 1.00 -17.80
CA ALA A 442 17.03 0.44 -17.83
C ALA A 442 16.06 1.22 -16.95
N THR A 443 14.79 1.23 -17.33
CA THR A 443 13.70 1.81 -16.53
C THR A 443 13.43 0.98 -15.26
N ALA A 444 12.78 1.55 -14.26
CA ALA A 444 12.42 0.83 -13.04
C ALA A 444 11.56 -0.41 -13.32
N THR A 445 10.67 -0.35 -14.33
CA THR A 445 9.80 -1.46 -14.75
C THR A 445 10.64 -2.60 -15.37
N GLU A 446 11.56 -2.27 -16.27
CA GLU A 446 12.46 -3.24 -16.92
C GLU A 446 13.37 -3.93 -15.89
N VAL A 447 13.90 -3.15 -14.95
CA VAL A 447 14.78 -3.66 -13.89
C VAL A 447 14.03 -4.60 -12.94
N ALA A 448 12.75 -4.34 -12.65
CA ALA A 448 11.94 -5.28 -11.86
C ALA A 448 11.82 -6.64 -12.56
N VAL A 449 11.59 -6.66 -13.87
CA VAL A 449 11.51 -7.91 -14.66
C VAL A 449 12.85 -8.63 -14.74
N ILE A 450 13.95 -7.89 -14.91
CA ILE A 450 15.31 -8.46 -14.85
C ILE A 450 15.55 -9.11 -13.47
N GLY A 451 15.12 -8.42 -12.39
CA GLY A 451 15.20 -8.95 -11.03
C GLY A 451 14.38 -10.23 -10.83
N ILE A 452 13.16 -10.29 -11.39
CA ILE A 452 12.29 -11.47 -11.36
C ILE A 452 12.96 -12.65 -12.07
N ALA A 453 13.51 -12.43 -13.27
CA ALA A 453 14.23 -13.45 -14.04
C ALA A 453 15.48 -13.92 -13.27
N TYR A 454 16.27 -12.99 -12.73
CA TYR A 454 17.43 -13.30 -11.91
C TYR A 454 17.07 -14.16 -10.70
N ALA A 455 16.05 -13.76 -9.92
CA ALA A 455 15.60 -14.51 -8.76
C ALA A 455 15.05 -15.89 -9.11
N ALA A 456 14.40 -16.05 -10.29
CA ALA A 456 13.94 -17.32 -10.80
C ALA A 456 15.12 -18.26 -11.13
N ILE A 457 16.15 -17.75 -11.83
CA ILE A 457 17.38 -18.50 -12.19
C ILE A 457 18.11 -18.94 -10.90
N ILE A 458 18.35 -18.03 -9.97
CA ILE A 458 19.02 -18.34 -8.71
C ILE A 458 18.21 -19.35 -7.88
N GLY A 459 16.88 -19.19 -7.88
CA GLY A 459 15.97 -20.14 -7.22
C GLY A 459 16.02 -21.54 -7.81
N ALA A 460 16.10 -21.64 -9.14
CA ALA A 460 16.24 -22.92 -9.82
C ALA A 460 17.58 -23.61 -9.47
N ILE A 461 18.67 -22.84 -9.36
CA ILE A 461 20.00 -23.35 -9.01
C ILE A 461 20.04 -23.82 -7.53
N ILE A 462 19.53 -23.00 -6.59
CA ILE A 462 19.67 -23.27 -5.16
C ILE A 462 18.65 -24.31 -4.66
N LYS A 463 17.39 -24.23 -5.08
CA LYS A 463 16.26 -25.01 -4.53
C LYS A 463 15.53 -25.90 -5.53
N ARG A 464 16.09 -26.14 -6.70
CA ARG A 464 15.42 -26.88 -7.79
C ARG A 464 14.09 -26.27 -8.27
N GLY A 465 13.95 -24.92 -8.15
CA GLY A 465 12.83 -24.16 -8.69
C GLY A 465 11.64 -23.97 -7.74
N ILE A 466 10.69 -23.15 -8.18
CA ILE A 466 9.42 -22.90 -7.49
C ILE A 466 8.36 -23.82 -8.11
N SER A 467 7.63 -24.60 -7.28
CA SER A 467 6.54 -25.43 -7.80
C SER A 467 5.41 -24.56 -8.37
N LEU A 468 4.69 -25.06 -9.39
CA LEU A 468 3.55 -24.36 -10.00
C LEU A 468 2.50 -23.92 -8.97
N ARG A 469 2.23 -24.74 -7.96
CA ARG A 469 1.30 -24.38 -6.88
C ARG A 469 1.80 -23.17 -6.08
N ARG A 470 3.10 -23.08 -5.80
CA ARG A 470 3.70 -21.94 -5.09
C ARG A 470 3.72 -20.69 -5.98
N MET A 471 4.01 -20.86 -7.25
CA MET A 471 3.94 -19.75 -8.22
C MET A 471 2.52 -19.14 -8.26
N GLY A 472 1.48 -19.98 -8.33
CA GLY A 472 0.09 -19.51 -8.25
C GLY A 472 -0.20 -18.75 -6.95
N ALA A 473 0.32 -19.21 -5.80
CA ALA A 473 0.15 -18.51 -4.53
C ALA A 473 0.83 -17.13 -4.54
N ILE A 474 2.06 -17.03 -5.05
CA ILE A 474 2.81 -15.77 -5.18
C ILE A 474 2.04 -14.79 -6.08
N LEU A 475 1.57 -15.23 -7.24
CA LEU A 475 0.79 -14.40 -8.17
C LEU A 475 -0.47 -13.86 -7.50
N VAL A 476 -1.26 -14.72 -6.86
CA VAL A 476 -2.51 -14.31 -6.20
C VAL A 476 -2.28 -13.36 -5.02
N GLU A 477 -1.22 -13.55 -4.24
CA GLU A 477 -0.84 -12.63 -3.18
C GLU A 477 -0.40 -11.28 -3.75
N THR A 478 0.41 -11.28 -4.80
CA THR A 478 0.84 -10.08 -5.52
C THR A 478 -0.36 -9.27 -6.03
N ILE A 479 -1.32 -9.93 -6.67
CA ILE A 479 -2.51 -9.27 -7.24
C ILE A 479 -3.34 -8.62 -6.14
N ALA A 480 -3.57 -9.31 -5.03
CA ALA A 480 -4.39 -8.80 -3.96
C ALA A 480 -3.74 -7.57 -3.28
N LEU A 481 -2.42 -7.60 -3.07
CA LEU A 481 -1.66 -6.45 -2.55
C LEU A 481 -1.62 -5.30 -3.56
N SER A 482 -1.35 -5.59 -4.83
CA SER A 482 -1.34 -4.59 -5.90
C SER A 482 -2.70 -3.92 -6.07
N GLY A 483 -3.80 -4.67 -6.07
CA GLY A 483 -5.15 -4.13 -6.14
C GLY A 483 -5.46 -3.16 -5.00
N THR A 484 -4.98 -3.47 -3.78
CA THR A 484 -5.14 -2.57 -2.64
C THR A 484 -4.42 -1.24 -2.86
N VAL A 485 -3.21 -1.26 -3.40
CA VAL A 485 -2.43 -0.05 -3.69
C VAL A 485 -3.03 0.72 -4.87
N MET A 486 -3.42 0.02 -5.94
CA MET A 486 -3.99 0.63 -7.14
C MET A 486 -5.27 1.43 -6.85
N ILE A 487 -6.21 0.88 -6.09
CA ILE A 487 -7.45 1.59 -5.75
C ILE A 487 -7.18 2.82 -4.87
N ILE A 488 -6.15 2.80 -4.02
CA ILE A 488 -5.74 3.97 -3.25
C ILE A 488 -5.25 5.07 -4.20
N ILE A 489 -4.37 4.72 -5.16
CA ILE A 489 -3.83 5.69 -6.13
C ILE A 489 -4.96 6.29 -6.96
N ALA A 490 -5.88 5.45 -7.46
CA ALA A 490 -7.01 5.88 -8.26
C ALA A 490 -7.93 6.87 -7.53
N LEU A 491 -8.40 6.50 -6.33
CA LEU A 491 -9.39 7.29 -5.60
C LEU A 491 -8.78 8.51 -4.90
N ALA A 492 -7.57 8.40 -4.37
CA ALA A 492 -6.84 9.55 -3.83
C ALA A 492 -6.40 10.51 -4.93
N GLY A 493 -6.04 10.00 -6.12
CA GLY A 493 -5.73 10.81 -7.30
C GLY A 493 -6.95 11.62 -7.77
N ALA A 494 -8.13 11.01 -7.83
CA ALA A 494 -9.37 11.71 -8.16
C ALA A 494 -9.70 12.81 -7.12
N MET A 495 -9.50 12.52 -5.83
CA MET A 495 -9.69 13.50 -4.76
C MET A 495 -8.66 14.64 -4.85
N SER A 496 -7.38 14.34 -5.08
CA SER A 496 -6.32 15.34 -5.26
C SER A 496 -6.60 16.24 -6.46
N TRP A 497 -7.04 15.68 -7.57
CA TRP A 497 -7.47 16.45 -8.74
C TRP A 497 -8.63 17.40 -8.40
N SER A 498 -9.62 16.94 -7.63
CA SER A 498 -10.76 17.75 -7.21
C SER A 498 -10.32 18.93 -6.34
N LEU A 499 -9.37 18.72 -5.43
CA LEU A 499 -8.78 19.78 -4.61
C LEU A 499 -8.00 20.80 -5.46
N THR A 500 -7.30 20.34 -6.49
CA THR A 500 -6.58 21.23 -7.42
C THR A 500 -7.55 22.08 -8.22
N GLN A 501 -8.62 21.49 -8.75
CA GLN A 501 -9.64 22.22 -9.53
C GLN A 501 -10.41 23.27 -8.71
N SER A 502 -10.53 23.05 -7.40
CA SER A 502 -11.19 24.02 -6.51
C SER A 502 -10.35 25.26 -6.18
N GLY A 503 -9.10 25.37 -6.68
CA GLY A 503 -8.17 26.45 -6.34
C GLY A 503 -7.56 26.32 -4.93
N PHE A 504 -7.77 25.18 -4.25
CA PHE A 504 -7.24 24.95 -2.90
C PHE A 504 -5.71 25.00 -2.87
N ALA A 505 -5.05 24.51 -3.93
CA ALA A 505 -3.60 24.55 -4.04
C ALA A 505 -3.05 25.97 -4.00
N ASP A 506 -3.68 26.90 -4.72
CA ASP A 506 -3.27 28.32 -4.75
C ASP A 506 -3.48 28.98 -3.38
N THR A 507 -4.64 28.75 -2.76
CA THR A 507 -4.93 29.23 -1.40
C THR A 507 -3.89 28.70 -0.39
N LEU A 508 -3.48 27.45 -0.53
CA LEU A 508 -2.45 26.83 0.33
C LEU A 508 -1.07 27.48 0.11
N VAL A 509 -0.70 27.76 -1.14
CA VAL A 509 0.54 28.49 -1.48
C VAL A 509 0.55 29.87 -0.84
N GLU A 510 -0.53 30.63 -0.99
CA GLU A 510 -0.65 31.97 -0.41
C GLU A 510 -0.57 31.92 1.12
N PHE A 511 -1.29 31.00 1.74
CA PHE A 511 -1.24 30.80 3.19
C PHE A 511 0.19 30.49 3.67
N MET A 512 0.87 29.55 2.99
CA MET A 512 2.22 29.14 3.36
C MET A 512 3.27 30.25 3.14
N ARG A 513 3.09 31.10 2.12
CA ARG A 513 3.94 32.27 1.88
C ARG A 513 3.73 33.37 2.93
N ALA A 514 2.53 33.48 3.48
CA ALA A 514 2.23 34.46 4.52
C ALA A 514 2.80 34.06 5.90
N LEU A 515 3.17 32.79 6.10
CA LEU A 515 3.75 32.33 7.36
C LEU A 515 5.19 32.86 7.55
N PRO A 516 5.53 33.36 8.75
CA PRO A 516 6.90 33.79 9.05
C PRO A 516 7.85 32.60 9.02
N GLY A 517 9.08 32.79 8.47
CA GLY A 517 10.11 31.76 8.37
C GLY A 517 10.18 31.00 7.05
N GLY A 518 9.26 31.24 6.10
CA GLY A 518 9.30 30.74 4.73
C GLY A 518 9.49 29.21 4.66
N LYS A 519 10.54 28.75 3.96
CA LYS A 519 10.79 27.31 3.74
C LYS A 519 10.99 26.52 5.02
N VAL A 520 11.55 27.11 6.09
CA VAL A 520 11.81 26.39 7.34
C VAL A 520 10.49 26.08 8.05
N THR A 521 9.60 27.06 8.13
CA THR A 521 8.27 26.86 8.71
C THR A 521 7.45 25.88 7.88
N PHE A 522 7.51 25.97 6.54
CA PHE A 522 6.86 25.01 5.66
C PHE A 522 7.33 23.57 5.90
N LEU A 523 8.66 23.34 5.97
CA LEU A 523 9.20 22.00 6.24
C LEU A 523 8.80 21.50 7.64
N ALA A 524 8.84 22.35 8.66
CA ALA A 524 8.44 21.97 10.02
C ALA A 524 6.96 21.59 10.10
N VAL A 525 6.07 22.39 9.47
CA VAL A 525 4.62 22.09 9.37
C VAL A 525 4.40 20.81 8.59
N SER A 526 5.09 20.63 7.46
CA SER A 526 5.01 19.41 6.64
C SER A 526 5.45 18.17 7.42
N ILE A 527 6.57 18.22 8.15
CA ILE A 527 7.05 17.10 8.99
C ILE A 527 5.95 16.71 9.98
N PHE A 528 5.42 17.69 10.72
CA PHE A 528 4.37 17.43 11.71
C PHE A 528 3.10 16.87 11.05
N ALA A 529 2.62 17.48 9.96
CA ALA A 529 1.44 17.05 9.24
C ALA A 529 1.57 15.61 8.72
N PHE A 530 2.72 15.27 8.10
CA PHE A 530 2.93 13.91 7.58
C PHE A 530 3.18 12.87 8.68
N ILE A 531 3.67 13.24 9.86
CA ILE A 531 3.68 12.35 11.03
C ILE A 531 2.23 12.03 11.44
N VAL A 532 1.37 13.04 11.53
CA VAL A 532 -0.04 12.86 11.89
C VAL A 532 -0.78 12.06 10.80
N PHE A 533 -0.63 12.44 9.54
CA PHE A 533 -1.25 11.72 8.43
C PHE A 533 -0.75 10.27 8.31
N GLY A 534 0.55 10.05 8.49
CA GLY A 534 1.14 8.72 8.49
C GLY A 534 0.58 7.81 9.58
N SER A 535 0.24 8.37 10.74
CA SER A 535 -0.36 7.59 11.83
C SER A 535 -1.84 7.25 11.61
N ILE A 536 -2.59 8.07 10.88
CA ILE A 536 -4.05 7.93 10.68
C ILE A 536 -4.38 7.28 9.33
N LEU A 537 -3.76 7.80 8.24
CA LEU A 537 -4.09 7.41 6.87
C LEU A 537 -3.24 6.26 6.34
N GLU A 538 -2.23 5.82 7.09
CA GLU A 538 -1.15 4.99 6.55
C GLU A 538 -0.34 5.74 5.46
N GLY A 539 0.74 5.16 4.99
CA GLY A 539 1.70 5.87 4.20
C GLY A 539 1.25 6.31 2.82
N ILE A 540 0.87 5.34 2.02
CA ILE A 540 0.58 5.55 0.60
C ILE A 540 -0.59 6.53 0.37
N PRO A 541 -1.75 6.40 1.06
CA PRO A 541 -2.86 7.32 0.89
C PRO A 541 -2.51 8.79 1.14
N ALA A 542 -1.73 9.06 2.18
CA ALA A 542 -1.31 10.42 2.51
C ALA A 542 -0.42 11.04 1.41
N ILE A 543 0.50 10.25 0.86
CA ILE A 543 1.39 10.71 -0.22
C ILE A 543 0.61 10.98 -1.51
N VAL A 544 -0.26 10.06 -1.91
CA VAL A 544 -1.02 10.21 -3.16
C VAL A 544 -1.96 11.40 -3.11
N LEU A 545 -2.53 11.66 -1.93
CA LEU A 545 -3.43 12.78 -1.73
C LEU A 545 -2.69 14.12 -1.67
N PHE A 546 -1.68 14.22 -0.82
CA PHE A 546 -1.02 15.49 -0.52
C PHE A 546 0.26 15.74 -1.33
N GLY A 547 0.87 14.71 -1.92
CA GLY A 547 2.07 14.85 -2.74
C GLY A 547 1.89 15.83 -3.91
N PRO A 548 0.89 15.61 -4.79
CA PRO A 548 0.64 16.52 -5.93
C PRO A 548 0.30 17.95 -5.51
N LEU A 549 -0.29 18.13 -4.33
CA LEU A 549 -0.65 19.45 -3.81
C LEU A 549 0.55 20.18 -3.20
N LEU A 550 1.36 19.48 -2.41
CA LEU A 550 2.41 20.11 -1.60
C LEU A 550 3.77 20.20 -2.30
N VAL A 551 4.06 19.36 -3.30
CA VAL A 551 5.31 19.45 -4.08
C VAL A 551 5.44 20.78 -4.83
N PRO A 552 4.41 21.29 -5.55
CA PRO A 552 4.46 22.62 -6.15
C PRO A 552 4.65 23.74 -5.12
N VAL A 553 4.01 23.62 -3.94
CA VAL A 553 4.20 24.59 -2.83
C VAL A 553 5.65 24.58 -2.36
N ALA A 554 6.24 23.40 -2.16
CA ALA A 554 7.65 23.24 -1.79
C ALA A 554 8.58 23.92 -2.79
N GLN A 555 8.35 23.68 -4.09
CA GLN A 555 9.12 24.30 -5.17
C GLN A 555 9.01 25.83 -5.16
N SER A 556 7.79 26.37 -4.97
CA SER A 556 7.55 27.82 -4.91
C SER A 556 8.27 28.52 -3.74
N LEU A 557 8.61 27.76 -2.69
CA LEU A 557 9.36 28.20 -1.51
C LEU A 557 10.87 27.89 -1.60
N GLY A 558 11.35 27.37 -2.74
CA GLY A 558 12.76 27.07 -2.96
C GLY A 558 13.23 25.78 -2.29
N VAL A 559 12.33 24.83 -2.02
CA VAL A 559 12.67 23.47 -1.56
C VAL A 559 12.78 22.55 -2.78
N HIS A 560 13.89 21.84 -2.91
CA HIS A 560 14.06 20.90 -4.02
C HIS A 560 13.08 19.72 -3.91
N PRO A 561 12.40 19.29 -4.99
CA PRO A 561 11.37 18.25 -4.94
C PRO A 561 11.85 16.93 -4.34
N VAL A 562 13.07 16.49 -4.67
CA VAL A 562 13.65 15.25 -4.13
C VAL A 562 13.90 15.37 -2.62
N GLN A 563 14.42 16.49 -2.15
CA GLN A 563 14.57 16.74 -0.71
C GLN A 563 13.23 16.67 0.01
N TYR A 564 12.23 17.35 -0.54
CA TYR A 564 10.88 17.35 0.02
C TYR A 564 10.29 15.93 0.07
N ALA A 565 10.45 15.17 -1.00
CA ALA A 565 10.01 13.77 -1.06
C ALA A 565 10.64 12.91 0.04
N MET A 566 11.95 13.07 0.33
CA MET A 566 12.62 12.35 1.41
C MET A 566 12.08 12.75 2.79
N VAL A 567 11.86 14.04 3.01
CA VAL A 567 11.28 14.54 4.27
C VAL A 567 9.87 13.99 4.48
N VAL A 568 9.03 14.02 3.45
CA VAL A 568 7.66 13.49 3.48
C VAL A 568 7.65 11.99 3.75
N LEU A 569 8.44 11.22 3.00
CA LEU A 569 8.56 9.77 3.14
C LEU A 569 8.93 9.35 4.57
N LEU A 570 9.97 9.95 5.12
CA LEU A 570 10.47 9.61 6.45
C LEU A 570 9.52 10.09 7.56
N SER A 571 8.93 11.28 7.43
CA SER A 571 7.98 11.82 8.40
C SER A 571 6.74 10.94 8.48
N MET A 572 6.24 10.51 7.34
CA MET A 572 5.12 9.59 7.22
C MET A 572 5.47 8.20 7.78
N GLY A 573 6.66 7.68 7.47
CA GLY A 573 7.16 6.43 8.04
C GLY A 573 7.22 6.49 9.56
N LEU A 574 7.73 7.58 10.13
CA LEU A 574 7.74 7.81 11.56
C LEU A 574 6.33 7.81 12.14
N GLY A 575 5.36 8.47 11.48
CA GLY A 575 3.96 8.48 11.89
C GLY A 575 3.33 7.09 11.89
N LEU A 576 3.52 6.32 10.81
CA LEU A 576 2.99 4.97 10.64
C LEU A 576 3.40 4.01 11.75
N PHE A 577 4.59 4.20 12.30
CA PHE A 577 5.13 3.38 13.38
C PHE A 577 5.05 4.04 14.77
N SER A 578 4.43 5.21 14.88
CA SER A 578 4.28 5.90 16.16
C SER A 578 3.05 5.43 16.94
N PRO A 579 3.18 5.06 18.23
CA PRO A 579 2.04 4.84 19.08
C PRO A 579 1.27 6.16 19.32
N PRO A 580 -0.02 6.16 19.64
CA PRO A 580 -0.89 4.99 19.80
C PRO A 580 -1.65 4.59 18.52
N PHE A 581 -1.54 5.29 17.40
CA PHE A 581 -2.41 5.10 16.23
C PHE A 581 -1.74 4.34 15.09
N GLY A 582 -0.41 4.35 15.00
CA GLY A 582 0.33 3.80 13.87
C GLY A 582 0.06 2.30 13.64
N TYR A 583 -0.51 1.96 12.49
CA TYR A 583 -0.78 0.56 12.11
C TYR A 583 0.50 -0.30 12.11
N GLY A 584 1.60 0.24 11.61
CA GLY A 584 2.90 -0.44 11.56
C GLY A 584 3.43 -0.81 12.95
N TYR A 585 3.15 0.02 13.96
CA TYR A 585 3.47 -0.27 15.35
C TYR A 585 2.78 -1.55 15.85
N TYR A 586 1.47 -1.69 15.64
CA TYR A 586 0.73 -2.88 16.03
C TYR A 586 1.18 -4.12 15.27
N THR A 587 1.51 -3.96 14.00
CA THR A 587 2.05 -5.05 13.16
C THR A 587 3.39 -5.53 13.70
N ALA A 588 4.30 -4.63 14.06
CA ALA A 588 5.58 -4.97 14.66
C ALA A 588 5.41 -5.68 16.01
N CYS A 589 4.50 -5.20 16.86
CA CYS A 589 4.17 -5.84 18.14
C CYS A 589 3.62 -7.26 17.94
N ALA A 590 2.73 -7.45 16.97
CA ALA A 590 2.16 -8.76 16.64
C ALA A 590 3.23 -9.75 16.15
N ILE A 591 4.14 -9.30 15.27
CA ILE A 591 5.26 -10.11 14.75
C ILE A 591 6.24 -10.46 15.87
N ALA A 592 6.58 -9.51 16.73
CA ALA A 592 7.46 -9.73 17.88
C ALA A 592 6.79 -10.55 19.01
N LYS A 593 5.46 -10.73 18.94
CA LYS A 593 4.62 -11.32 20.00
C LYS A 593 4.79 -10.59 21.34
N VAL A 594 4.72 -9.25 21.27
CA VAL A 594 4.89 -8.34 22.41
C VAL A 594 3.60 -7.55 22.59
N SER A 595 3.24 -7.29 23.84
CA SER A 595 2.09 -6.44 24.15
C SER A 595 2.34 -4.99 23.66
N PRO A 596 1.38 -4.35 22.99
CA PRO A 596 1.54 -2.95 22.58
C PRO A 596 1.84 -2.01 23.75
N ASP A 597 1.25 -2.23 24.92
CA ASP A 597 1.47 -1.38 26.09
C ASP A 597 2.92 -1.44 26.59
N ASP A 598 3.55 -2.62 26.54
CA ASP A 598 4.96 -2.83 26.92
C ASP A 598 5.93 -2.23 25.90
N ALA A 599 5.56 -2.22 24.63
CA ALA A 599 6.40 -1.70 23.56
C ALA A 599 6.37 -0.16 23.48
N MET A 600 5.27 0.50 23.86
CA MET A 600 5.01 1.91 23.61
C MET A 600 6.13 2.85 24.10
N TRP A 601 6.53 2.73 25.36
CA TRP A 601 7.58 3.59 25.92
C TRP A 601 8.98 3.22 25.44
N ASN A 602 9.20 1.97 25.04
CA ASN A 602 10.48 1.53 24.51
C ASN A 602 10.74 2.04 23.08
N MET A 603 9.70 2.45 22.37
CA MET A 603 9.83 3.05 21.03
C MET A 603 10.35 4.49 21.06
N ALA A 604 10.07 5.24 22.12
CA ALA A 604 10.36 6.68 22.19
C ALA A 604 11.82 7.05 21.83
N PRO A 605 12.88 6.40 22.34
CA PRO A 605 14.25 6.76 21.99
C PRO A 605 14.59 6.49 20.52
N TYR A 606 14.02 5.45 19.92
CA TYR A 606 14.25 5.14 18.51
C TYR A 606 13.48 6.10 17.59
N LEU A 607 12.24 6.44 17.93
CA LEU A 607 11.45 7.44 17.21
C LEU A 607 12.11 8.83 17.32
N ALA A 608 12.65 9.19 18.48
CA ALA A 608 13.39 10.42 18.66
C ALA A 608 14.66 10.47 17.80
N ALA A 609 15.41 9.36 17.72
CA ALA A 609 16.59 9.27 16.85
C ALA A 609 16.21 9.44 15.37
N LEU A 610 15.12 8.80 14.93
CA LEU A 610 14.64 8.95 13.55
C LEU A 610 14.12 10.38 13.29
N PHE A 611 13.42 10.99 14.25
CA PHE A 611 12.97 12.38 14.14
C PHE A 611 14.16 13.35 13.99
N VAL A 612 15.22 13.17 14.78
CA VAL A 612 16.44 13.97 14.64
C VAL A 612 17.05 13.78 13.24
N ALA A 613 17.09 12.55 12.73
CA ALA A 613 17.56 12.28 11.37
C ALA A 613 16.72 13.02 10.31
N ILE A 614 15.38 13.04 10.45
CA ILE A 614 14.48 13.78 9.56
C ILE A 614 14.80 15.28 9.59
N VAL A 615 14.96 15.86 10.78
CA VAL A 615 15.30 17.28 10.93
C VAL A 615 16.65 17.60 10.29
N VAL A 616 17.65 16.74 10.43
CA VAL A 616 18.97 16.88 9.78
C VAL A 616 18.83 16.83 8.26
N ILE A 617 18.06 15.89 7.71
CA ILE A 617 17.81 15.78 6.26
C ILE A 617 17.05 17.00 5.73
N ALA A 618 16.09 17.53 6.49
CA ALA A 618 15.36 18.73 6.14
C ALA A 618 16.25 19.98 6.18
N ALA A 619 17.18 20.08 7.15
CA ALA A 619 18.07 21.22 7.32
C ALA A 619 19.21 21.25 6.28
N PHE A 620 19.68 20.08 5.83
CA PHE A 620 20.82 19.95 4.92
C PHE A 620 20.40 19.34 3.57
N PRO A 621 19.98 20.19 2.58
CA PRO A 621 19.53 19.73 1.27
C PRO A 621 20.52 18.79 0.56
N TRP A 622 21.83 19.07 0.74
CA TRP A 622 22.89 18.28 0.13
C TRP A 622 22.78 16.76 0.40
N LEU A 623 22.24 16.38 1.57
CA LEU A 623 22.04 14.96 1.91
C LEU A 623 21.08 14.23 0.94
N SER A 624 20.18 14.97 0.31
CA SER A 624 19.19 14.39 -0.63
C SER A 624 19.50 14.72 -2.09
N ILE A 625 20.25 15.80 -2.38
CA ILE A 625 20.46 16.29 -3.74
C ILE A 625 21.93 16.37 -4.18
N GLY A 626 22.87 16.13 -3.27
CA GLY A 626 24.30 16.30 -3.55
C GLY A 626 24.89 15.30 -4.56
N PHE A 627 24.13 14.28 -4.94
CA PHE A 627 24.52 13.24 -5.90
C PHE A 627 23.57 13.15 -7.11
N LEU A 628 22.69 14.13 -7.31
CA LEU A 628 21.77 14.22 -8.45
C LEU A 628 22.44 14.79 -9.70
#